data_d1ae598b52581aea4d1b414079e0ad25
#
_entry.id   d1ae598b52581aea4d1b414079e0ad25
#
_cell.length_a   1.000
_cell.length_b   1.000
_cell.length_c   1.000
_cell.angle_alpha   90.00
_cell.angle_beta   90.00
_cell.angle_gamma   90.00
#
_symmetry.space_group_name_H-M   'P 1'
#
loop_
_entity.id
_entity.type
_entity.pdbx_description
1 polymer ?
#
loop_
_entity_poly.entity_id
_entity_poly.type
_entity_poly.pdbx_seq_one_letter_code
_entity_poly.pdbx_strand_id
1 'polypeptide(L)'
;RYGIRVPGAPDGTGVSSKNVAAVMIIADIPPFVKNGAKIDVIVSAMGDATTLQGGVLIQTPLLGADNKVYAVAQGPVSNNSLMAATANAATTVNHPTTAQIVGGALVEREIPVTLVKDNAIEFILREHDFSDTARLAEAINQKFPLSTRAIDGNTVRIEIPEDYQGASIDFIAQLQQLTLEPDTKARVV
;
A
#
# COMPACT_ATOMS: atom_id res chain seq x y z
N ARG A 1 -9.55 21.18 10.27
CA ARG A 1 -10.84 20.69 9.72
C ARG A 1 -11.22 21.59 8.55
N TYR A 2 -10.91 21.15 7.34
CA TYR A 2 -11.50 21.75 6.14
C TYR A 2 -12.88 21.11 5.92
N GLY A 3 -13.88 21.54 6.67
CA GLY A 3 -15.24 21.07 6.50
C GLY A 3 -16.02 22.08 5.67
N ILE A 4 -16.46 21.70 4.48
CA ILE A 4 -17.49 22.44 3.78
C ILE A 4 -18.76 22.26 4.62
N ARG A 5 -19.24 23.34 5.26
CA ARG A 5 -20.57 23.36 5.87
C ARG A 5 -21.59 23.49 4.73
N VAL A 6 -22.32 22.42 4.50
CA VAL A 6 -23.54 22.53 3.70
C VAL A 6 -24.56 23.21 4.58
N PRO A 7 -25.11 24.39 4.19
CA PRO A 7 -26.13 25.08 4.97
C PRO A 7 -27.33 24.14 5.13
N GLY A 8 -27.69 23.82 6.36
CA GLY A 8 -28.93 23.10 6.64
C GLY A 8 -30.13 23.97 6.31
N ALA A 9 -31.21 23.37 5.86
CA ALA A 9 -32.47 24.08 5.73
C ALA A 9 -32.91 24.63 7.11
N PRO A 10 -33.51 25.82 7.19
CA PRO A 10 -33.91 26.45 8.46
C PRO A 10 -34.90 25.63 9.31
N ASP A 11 -35.56 24.66 8.69
CA ASP A 11 -36.56 23.76 9.27
C ASP A 11 -36.04 22.45 9.80
N GLY A 12 -34.70 22.24 9.81
CA GLY A 12 -34.08 21.00 10.30
C GLY A 12 -34.25 19.81 9.35
N THR A 13 -34.88 19.98 8.18
CA THR A 13 -34.88 18.97 7.12
C THR A 13 -33.49 18.95 6.48
N GLY A 14 -32.85 17.76 6.46
CA GLY A 14 -31.52 17.63 5.91
C GLY A 14 -31.42 18.16 4.47
N VAL A 15 -30.31 18.79 4.13
CA VAL A 15 -30.09 19.24 2.76
C VAL A 15 -30.01 18.03 1.86
N SER A 16 -31.03 17.80 1.06
CA SER A 16 -30.99 16.83 -0.03
C SER A 16 -30.33 17.50 -1.23
N SER A 17 -29.05 17.18 -1.46
CA SER A 17 -28.32 17.61 -2.66
C SER A 17 -28.09 16.40 -3.56
N LYS A 18 -28.62 16.49 -4.77
CA LYS A 18 -28.38 15.45 -5.81
C LYS A 18 -26.96 15.51 -6.39
N ASN A 19 -26.22 16.59 -6.12
CA ASN A 19 -24.93 16.88 -6.74
C ASN A 19 -23.75 16.74 -5.77
N VAL A 20 -23.99 16.29 -4.53
CA VAL A 20 -22.94 16.11 -3.51
C VAL A 20 -23.09 14.75 -2.88
N ALA A 21 -21.99 14.01 -2.81
CA ALA A 21 -21.90 12.72 -2.13
C ALA A 21 -20.88 12.80 -1.00
N ALA A 22 -21.22 12.26 0.16
CA ALA A 22 -20.24 11.96 1.18
C ALA A 22 -19.45 10.72 0.77
N VAL A 23 -18.14 10.76 0.90
CA VAL A 23 -17.26 9.65 0.48
C VAL A 23 -16.24 9.30 1.54
N MET A 24 -15.91 8.03 1.61
CA MET A 24 -14.73 7.51 2.28
C MET A 24 -13.58 7.45 1.27
N ILE A 25 -12.39 7.82 1.71
CA ILE A 25 -11.21 7.85 0.87
C ILE A 25 -10.14 6.98 1.51
N ILE A 26 -9.56 6.10 0.70
CA ILE A 26 -8.50 5.18 1.11
C ILE A 26 -7.34 5.32 0.12
N ALA A 27 -6.12 5.41 0.64
CA ALA A 27 -4.90 5.35 -0.15
C ALA A 27 -3.85 4.54 0.60
N ASP A 28 -3.11 3.73 -0.14
CA ASP A 28 -1.96 3.00 0.38
C ASP A 28 -0.68 3.77 0.06
N ILE A 29 0.11 4.03 1.09
CA ILE A 29 1.40 4.69 0.93
C ILE A 29 2.48 3.61 0.90
N PRO A 30 3.12 3.37 -0.26
CA PRO A 30 4.21 2.40 -0.34
C PRO A 30 5.40 2.82 0.51
N PRO A 31 6.21 1.87 0.99
CA PRO A 31 7.48 2.21 1.64
C PRO A 31 8.39 2.97 0.66
N PHE A 32 9.26 3.83 1.18
CA PHE A 32 10.23 4.64 0.40
C PHE A 32 9.63 5.68 -0.54
N VAL A 33 8.32 5.87 -0.53
CA VAL A 33 7.72 6.95 -1.32
C VAL A 33 8.20 8.31 -0.81
N LYS A 34 8.54 9.20 -1.75
CA LYS A 34 9.05 10.53 -1.45
C LYS A 34 7.95 11.57 -1.41
N ASN A 35 8.19 12.64 -0.64
CA ASN A 35 7.34 13.83 -0.67
C ASN A 35 7.19 14.34 -2.12
N GLY A 36 5.98 14.72 -2.50
CA GLY A 36 5.64 15.13 -3.86
C GLY A 36 5.32 13.97 -4.83
N ALA A 37 5.47 12.71 -4.42
CA ALA A 37 5.04 11.58 -5.23
C ALA A 37 3.51 11.49 -5.30
N LYS A 38 3.00 10.97 -6.41
CA LYS A 38 1.57 10.71 -6.61
C LYS A 38 1.25 9.27 -6.32
N ILE A 39 0.17 9.04 -5.58
CA ILE A 39 -0.36 7.71 -5.25
C ILE A 39 -1.83 7.61 -5.65
N ASP A 40 -2.28 6.41 -5.89
CA ASP A 40 -3.65 6.12 -6.25
C ASP A 40 -4.58 6.22 -5.05
N VAL A 41 -5.82 6.58 -5.31
CA VAL A 41 -6.84 6.77 -4.28
C VAL A 41 -8.09 6.01 -4.65
N ILE A 42 -8.64 5.30 -3.68
CA ILE A 42 -9.96 4.67 -3.80
C ILE A 42 -10.96 5.56 -3.08
N VAL A 43 -12.06 5.85 -3.76
CA VAL A 43 -13.16 6.66 -3.26
C VAL A 43 -14.42 5.82 -3.25
N SER A 44 -15.08 5.73 -2.10
CA SER A 44 -16.31 4.96 -1.93
C SER A 44 -17.40 5.83 -1.33
N ALA A 45 -18.60 5.78 -1.91
CA ALA A 45 -19.73 6.55 -1.40
C ALA A 45 -20.15 6.06 -0.01
N MET A 46 -20.48 7.01 0.86
CA MET A 46 -21.07 6.79 2.16
C MET A 46 -22.50 7.32 2.13
N GLY A 47 -23.50 6.46 2.28
CA GLY A 47 -24.91 6.86 2.31
C GLY A 47 -25.62 6.67 0.96
N ASP A 48 -26.49 7.58 0.59
CA ASP A 48 -27.52 7.40 -0.45
C ASP A 48 -27.03 7.66 -1.88
N ALA A 49 -25.76 7.96 -2.09
CA ALA A 49 -25.24 8.21 -3.43
C ALA A 49 -25.32 6.94 -4.29
N THR A 50 -26.02 7.03 -5.40
CA THR A 50 -26.21 5.92 -6.33
C THR A 50 -25.05 5.74 -7.30
N THR A 51 -24.26 6.78 -7.53
CA THR A 51 -23.11 6.77 -8.41
C THR A 51 -22.13 7.90 -8.08
N LEU A 52 -20.84 7.65 -8.30
CA LEU A 52 -19.77 8.65 -8.23
C LEU A 52 -19.29 9.08 -9.62
N GLN A 53 -19.94 8.57 -10.68
CA GLN A 53 -19.53 8.84 -12.06
C GLN A 53 -19.57 10.33 -12.40
N GLY A 54 -18.49 10.82 -12.99
CA GLY A 54 -18.37 12.24 -13.37
C GLY A 54 -18.16 13.19 -12.19
N GLY A 55 -18.02 12.64 -10.97
CA GLY A 55 -17.73 13.44 -9.77
C GLY A 55 -16.30 13.96 -9.74
N VAL A 56 -16.08 14.95 -8.89
CA VAL A 56 -14.74 15.49 -8.60
C VAL A 56 -14.55 15.47 -7.09
N LEU A 57 -13.47 14.82 -6.66
CA LEU A 57 -13.05 14.85 -5.27
C LEU A 57 -12.43 16.22 -4.97
N ILE A 58 -12.99 16.92 -4.02
CA ILE A 58 -12.40 18.15 -3.49
C ILE A 58 -11.17 17.83 -2.67
N GLN A 59 -10.28 18.78 -2.52
CA GLN A 59 -9.06 18.63 -1.75
C GLN A 59 -9.34 18.10 -0.34
N THR A 60 -8.85 16.91 -0.06
CA THR A 60 -9.10 16.18 1.19
C THR A 60 -7.80 15.67 1.77
N PRO A 61 -7.45 16.05 3.01
CA PRO A 61 -6.28 15.50 3.70
C PRO A 61 -6.51 14.05 4.10
N LEU A 62 -5.53 13.19 3.82
CA LEU A 62 -5.49 11.79 4.26
C LEU A 62 -4.63 11.68 5.51
N LEU A 63 -5.24 11.18 6.58
CA LEU A 63 -4.61 11.12 7.89
C LEU A 63 -4.17 9.67 8.20
N GLY A 64 -3.01 9.54 8.81
CA GLY A 64 -2.59 8.29 9.43
C GLY A 64 -3.25 8.07 10.80
N ALA A 65 -2.95 6.94 11.42
CA ALA A 65 -3.45 6.60 12.75
C ALA A 65 -2.97 7.58 13.85
N ASP A 66 -1.87 8.28 13.61
CA ASP A 66 -1.32 9.33 14.47
C ASP A 66 -1.98 10.72 14.28
N ASN A 67 -3.06 10.80 13.52
CA ASN A 67 -3.78 12.03 13.16
C ASN A 67 -2.92 13.06 12.39
N LYS A 68 -1.81 12.65 11.79
CA LYS A 68 -1.03 13.53 10.92
C LYS A 68 -1.42 13.34 9.46
N VAL A 69 -1.34 14.42 8.70
CA VAL A 69 -1.57 14.38 7.25
C VAL A 69 -0.34 13.76 6.57
N TYR A 70 -0.56 12.70 5.80
CA TYR A 70 0.46 12.02 5.01
C TYR A 70 0.33 12.27 3.53
N ALA A 71 -0.89 12.49 3.05
CA ALA A 71 -1.13 12.84 1.66
C ALA A 71 -2.37 13.74 1.54
N VAL A 72 -2.53 14.38 0.40
CA VAL A 72 -3.70 15.20 0.08
C VAL A 72 -4.29 14.72 -1.22
N ALA A 73 -5.55 14.28 -1.18
CA ALA A 73 -6.27 13.71 -2.32
C ALA A 73 -7.16 14.75 -2.98
N GLN A 74 -7.17 14.77 -4.32
CA GLN A 74 -8.10 15.57 -5.12
C GLN A 74 -8.13 15.08 -6.57
N GLY A 75 -9.20 15.37 -7.29
CA GLY A 75 -9.24 15.14 -8.72
C GLY A 75 -10.54 14.52 -9.23
N PRO A 76 -10.64 14.34 -10.55
CA PRO A 76 -11.80 13.71 -11.18
C PRO A 76 -11.85 12.22 -10.81
N VAL A 77 -13.04 11.78 -10.45
CA VAL A 77 -13.30 10.38 -10.09
C VAL A 77 -13.51 9.56 -11.35
N SER A 78 -12.71 8.53 -11.53
CA SER A 78 -12.81 7.62 -12.67
C SER A 78 -13.40 6.28 -12.23
N ASN A 79 -14.53 5.92 -12.80
CA ASN A 79 -15.10 4.59 -12.65
C ASN A 79 -14.50 3.70 -13.73
N ASN A 80 -13.50 2.89 -13.37
CA ASN A 80 -13.06 1.81 -14.24
C ASN A 80 -14.12 0.71 -14.22
N SER A 81 -15.06 0.75 -15.16
CA SER A 81 -15.85 -0.43 -15.46
C SER A 81 -14.94 -1.44 -16.17
N LEU A 82 -14.49 -2.48 -15.46
CA LEU A 82 -13.86 -3.62 -16.10
C LEU A 82 -14.91 -4.32 -16.96
N MET A 83 -14.87 -4.07 -18.25
CA MET A 83 -15.60 -4.83 -19.25
C MET A 83 -14.88 -6.17 -19.43
N ALA A 84 -15.27 -7.19 -18.67
CA ALA A 84 -14.90 -8.57 -18.99
C ALA A 84 -15.87 -9.07 -20.07
N ALA A 85 -15.53 -8.87 -21.34
CA ALA A 85 -16.25 -9.47 -22.44
C ALA A 85 -15.78 -10.92 -22.62
N THR A 86 -16.52 -11.87 -22.08
CA THR A 86 -16.50 -13.26 -22.55
C THR A 86 -17.57 -13.44 -23.61
N ALA A 87 -17.28 -14.24 -24.64
CA ALA A 87 -18.04 -14.34 -25.90
C ALA A 87 -19.54 -14.69 -25.78
N ASN A 88 -20.08 -14.99 -24.60
CA ASN A 88 -21.47 -15.39 -24.39
C ASN A 88 -22.19 -14.75 -23.18
N ALA A 89 -21.57 -13.83 -22.43
CA ALA A 89 -22.26 -13.06 -21.41
C ALA A 89 -21.48 -11.78 -21.08
N ALA A 90 -22.06 -10.63 -21.39
CA ALA A 90 -21.57 -9.35 -20.90
C ALA A 90 -22.05 -9.15 -19.46
N THR A 91 -21.28 -9.62 -18.48
CA THR A 91 -21.53 -9.28 -17.08
C THR A 91 -20.78 -7.98 -16.79
N THR A 92 -21.47 -6.87 -16.87
CA THR A 92 -20.94 -5.57 -16.42
C THR A 92 -20.98 -5.55 -14.89
N VAL A 93 -19.85 -5.86 -14.23
CA VAL A 93 -19.70 -5.60 -12.80
C VAL A 93 -19.37 -4.12 -12.66
N ASN A 94 -20.38 -3.30 -12.62
CA ASN A 94 -20.24 -1.89 -12.36
C ASN A 94 -20.53 -1.63 -10.87
N HIS A 95 -19.53 -1.17 -10.12
CA HIS A 95 -19.71 -0.63 -8.78
C HIS A 95 -19.78 0.91 -8.87
N PRO A 96 -20.95 1.48 -9.17
CA PRO A 96 -21.07 2.91 -9.42
C PRO A 96 -20.74 3.76 -8.19
N THR A 97 -20.75 3.15 -7.01
CA THR A 97 -20.51 3.79 -5.70
C THR A 97 -19.05 3.73 -5.25
N THR A 98 -18.18 3.02 -5.99
CA THR A 98 -16.74 2.96 -5.73
C THR A 98 -15.99 3.32 -7.00
N ALA A 99 -14.95 4.13 -6.86
CA ALA A 99 -14.17 4.61 -7.98
C ALA A 99 -12.72 4.83 -7.56
N GLN A 100 -11.84 4.95 -8.54
CA GLN A 100 -10.42 5.21 -8.34
C GLN A 100 -10.02 6.55 -8.95
N ILE A 101 -9.07 7.22 -8.31
CA ILE A 101 -8.39 8.38 -8.88
C ILE A 101 -6.91 8.01 -8.99
N VAL A 102 -6.48 7.73 -10.22
CA VAL A 102 -5.09 7.36 -10.50
C VAL A 102 -4.19 8.58 -10.27
N GLY A 103 -3.17 8.41 -9.42
CA GLY A 103 -2.30 9.51 -8.99
C GLY A 103 -3.07 10.64 -8.30
N GLY A 104 -4.21 10.33 -7.68
CA GLY A 104 -5.15 11.30 -7.11
C GLY A 104 -4.74 11.90 -5.78
N ALA A 105 -3.73 11.37 -5.13
CA ALA A 105 -3.17 11.97 -3.92
C ALA A 105 -1.70 12.33 -4.08
N LEU A 106 -1.34 13.48 -3.53
CA LEU A 106 0.04 13.95 -3.41
C LEU A 106 0.55 13.63 -2.01
N VAL A 107 1.68 12.96 -1.92
CA VAL A 107 2.32 12.66 -0.64
C VAL A 107 2.96 13.93 -0.06
N GLU A 108 2.55 14.28 1.15
CA GLU A 108 3.01 15.45 1.88
C GLU A 108 4.05 15.10 2.97
N ARG A 109 4.05 13.84 3.38
CA ARG A 109 4.94 13.36 4.44
C ARG A 109 5.44 11.97 4.13
N GLU A 110 6.76 11.82 4.17
CA GLU A 110 7.40 10.50 4.03
C GLU A 110 7.19 9.65 5.29
N ILE A 111 7.07 8.35 5.09
CA ILE A 111 7.15 7.39 6.19
C ILE A 111 8.63 7.06 6.39
N PRO A 112 9.22 7.37 7.55
CA PRO A 112 10.61 7.05 7.78
C PRO A 112 10.79 5.53 7.80
N VAL A 113 11.61 5.03 6.89
CA VAL A 113 11.98 3.61 6.82
C VAL A 113 13.48 3.50 7.02
N THR A 114 13.89 2.74 8.03
CA THR A 114 15.30 2.43 8.29
C THR A 114 15.59 1.06 7.72
N LEU A 115 16.33 1.01 6.60
CA LEU A 115 16.74 -0.26 5.98
C LEU A 115 17.88 -0.94 6.71
N VAL A 116 18.82 -0.14 7.16
CA VAL A 116 20.04 -0.61 7.83
C VAL A 116 20.02 -0.16 9.26
N LYS A 117 20.13 -1.09 10.19
CA LYS A 117 20.27 -0.84 11.63
C LYS A 117 21.44 -1.63 12.16
N ASP A 118 22.34 -0.97 12.86
CA ASP A 118 23.53 -1.60 13.43
C ASP A 118 24.34 -2.42 12.41
N ASN A 119 24.59 -1.83 11.23
CA ASN A 119 25.27 -2.45 10.10
C ASN A 119 24.62 -3.77 9.61
N ALA A 120 23.35 -3.95 9.87
CA ALA A 120 22.59 -5.15 9.47
C ALA A 120 21.26 -4.79 8.83
N ILE A 121 20.75 -5.72 8.04
CA ILE A 121 19.43 -5.66 7.39
C ILE A 121 18.60 -6.82 7.92
N GLU A 122 17.32 -6.62 8.13
CA GLU A 122 16.39 -7.67 8.52
C GLU A 122 15.45 -7.98 7.36
N PHE A 123 15.46 -9.24 6.91
CA PHE A 123 14.49 -9.77 5.96
C PHE A 123 13.41 -10.52 6.71
N ILE A 124 12.17 -10.19 6.38
CA ILE A 124 11.00 -10.82 6.97
C ILE A 124 10.28 -11.61 5.88
N LEU A 125 10.19 -12.93 6.07
CA LEU A 125 9.41 -13.80 5.21
C LEU A 125 7.91 -13.53 5.43
N ARG A 126 7.12 -13.65 4.38
CA ARG A 126 5.67 -13.47 4.47
C ARG A 126 4.98 -14.55 5.30
N GLU A 127 5.49 -15.76 5.24
CA GLU A 127 4.99 -16.90 5.97
C GLU A 127 5.98 -17.30 7.05
N HIS A 128 5.45 -17.73 8.20
CA HIS A 128 6.26 -18.23 9.30
C HIS A 128 6.62 -19.68 9.01
N ASP A 129 7.88 -19.95 8.67
CA ASP A 129 8.40 -21.28 8.47
C ASP A 129 9.89 -21.34 8.88
N PHE A 130 10.17 -22.14 9.89
CA PHE A 130 11.54 -22.28 10.42
C PHE A 130 12.49 -22.93 9.41
N SER A 131 11.98 -23.87 8.59
CA SER A 131 12.79 -24.55 7.58
C SER A 131 13.17 -23.59 6.46
N ASP A 132 12.22 -22.81 5.96
CA ASP A 132 12.46 -21.82 4.91
C ASP A 132 13.36 -20.69 5.42
N THR A 133 13.18 -20.26 6.68
CA THR A 133 14.04 -19.25 7.29
C THR A 133 15.48 -19.75 7.43
N ALA A 134 15.68 -21.02 7.86
CA ALA A 134 16.99 -21.62 7.96
C ALA A 134 17.67 -21.78 6.59
N ARG A 135 16.93 -22.25 5.59
CA ARG A 135 17.42 -22.37 4.19
C ARG A 135 17.81 -21.02 3.59
N LEU A 136 17.02 -19.98 3.86
CA LEU A 136 17.37 -18.63 3.43
C LEU A 136 18.68 -18.18 4.05
N ALA A 137 18.84 -18.37 5.34
CA ALA A 137 20.08 -18.03 6.03
C ALA A 137 21.29 -18.81 5.49
N GLU A 138 21.11 -20.09 5.20
CA GLU A 138 22.15 -20.92 4.60
C GLU A 138 22.51 -20.47 3.19
N ALA A 139 21.53 -20.22 2.32
CA ALA A 139 21.74 -19.75 0.95
C ALA A 139 22.48 -18.41 0.91
N ILE A 140 22.14 -17.49 1.82
CA ILE A 140 22.86 -16.22 1.94
C ILE A 140 24.29 -16.46 2.42
N ASN A 141 24.51 -17.32 3.43
CA ASN A 141 25.84 -17.63 3.96
C ASN A 141 26.74 -18.36 2.95
N GLN A 142 26.18 -19.08 1.98
CA GLN A 142 26.96 -19.66 0.88
C GLN A 142 27.57 -18.59 -0.02
N LYS A 143 26.86 -17.48 -0.24
CA LYS A 143 27.35 -16.37 -1.07
C LYS A 143 28.12 -15.33 -0.25
N PHE A 144 27.69 -15.07 0.97
CA PHE A 144 28.27 -14.11 1.90
C PHE A 144 28.56 -14.80 3.24
N PRO A 145 29.72 -15.43 3.40
CA PRO A 145 30.01 -16.27 4.57
C PRO A 145 29.88 -15.52 5.90
N LEU A 146 29.23 -16.18 6.87
CA LEU A 146 29.05 -15.69 8.25
C LEU A 146 28.27 -14.38 8.40
N SER A 147 27.62 -13.92 7.33
CA SER A 147 26.87 -12.67 7.36
C SER A 147 25.44 -12.80 7.89
N THR A 148 24.93 -14.04 8.04
CA THR A 148 23.48 -14.22 8.21
C THR A 148 23.15 -15.13 9.38
N ARG A 149 22.14 -14.71 10.15
CA ARG A 149 21.54 -15.48 11.26
C ARG A 149 20.02 -15.44 11.18
N ALA A 150 19.37 -16.60 11.24
CA ALA A 150 17.94 -16.67 11.52
C ALA A 150 17.68 -16.27 12.98
N ILE A 151 16.73 -15.37 13.20
CA ILE A 151 16.35 -14.87 14.53
C ILE A 151 15.13 -15.61 15.04
N ASP A 152 14.15 -15.79 14.17
CA ASP A 152 12.89 -16.49 14.47
C ASP A 152 12.35 -17.19 13.22
N GLY A 153 11.08 -17.65 13.26
CA GLY A 153 10.48 -18.44 12.18
C GLY A 153 10.17 -17.67 10.90
N ASN A 154 10.44 -16.38 10.84
CA ASN A 154 10.27 -15.59 9.62
C ASN A 154 11.28 -14.45 9.45
N THR A 155 12.17 -14.25 10.41
CA THR A 155 13.12 -13.12 10.41
C THR A 155 14.55 -13.62 10.26
N VAL A 156 15.23 -13.07 9.27
CA VAL A 156 16.66 -13.31 9.02
C VAL A 156 17.40 -11.99 9.13
N ARG A 157 18.37 -11.91 10.04
CA ARG A 157 19.28 -10.78 10.18
C ARG A 157 20.54 -11.03 9.37
N ILE A 158 20.89 -10.05 8.54
CA ILE A 158 22.01 -10.12 7.61
C ILE A 158 22.94 -8.96 7.92
N GLU A 159 24.15 -9.24 8.35
CA GLU A 159 25.19 -8.24 8.54
C GLU A 159 25.77 -7.82 7.19
N ILE A 160 25.96 -6.53 6.98
CA ILE A 160 26.51 -6.01 5.74
C ILE A 160 28.03 -6.25 5.74
N PRO A 161 28.56 -7.02 4.77
CA PRO A 161 29.99 -7.24 4.64
C PRO A 161 30.75 -5.93 4.45
N GLU A 162 32.03 -5.89 4.85
CA GLU A 162 32.88 -4.71 4.75
C GLU A 162 32.97 -4.15 3.33
N ASP A 163 32.97 -5.03 2.33
CA ASP A 163 33.00 -4.68 0.90
C ASP A 163 31.77 -3.88 0.43
N TYR A 164 30.66 -3.98 1.18
CA TYR A 164 29.39 -3.31 0.86
C TYR A 164 29.06 -2.18 1.84
N GLN A 165 29.97 -1.79 2.72
CA GLN A 165 29.76 -0.67 3.61
C GLN A 165 29.61 0.64 2.80
N GLY A 166 28.47 1.33 2.99
CA GLY A 166 28.09 2.50 2.20
C GLY A 166 27.38 2.19 0.86
N ALA A 167 27.33 0.91 0.44
CA ALA A 167 26.65 0.43 -0.75
C ALA A 167 25.52 -0.58 -0.41
N SER A 168 24.75 -0.31 0.64
CA SER A 168 23.72 -1.21 1.16
C SER A 168 22.64 -1.56 0.13
N ILE A 169 22.31 -0.66 -0.79
CA ILE A 169 21.34 -0.91 -1.86
C ILE A 169 21.87 -1.95 -2.84
N ASP A 170 23.15 -1.87 -3.23
CA ASP A 170 23.79 -2.85 -4.11
C ASP A 170 23.84 -4.22 -3.45
N PHE A 171 24.12 -4.26 -2.14
CA PHE A 171 24.06 -5.48 -1.36
C PHE A 171 22.68 -6.10 -1.36
N ILE A 172 21.62 -5.30 -1.10
CA ILE A 172 20.23 -5.77 -1.17
C ILE A 172 19.89 -6.30 -2.55
N ALA A 173 20.30 -5.60 -3.62
CA ALA A 173 20.07 -6.06 -4.99
C ALA A 173 20.76 -7.43 -5.27
N GLN A 174 21.94 -7.67 -4.69
CA GLN A 174 22.60 -8.97 -4.77
C GLN A 174 21.87 -10.07 -4.00
N LEU A 175 21.28 -9.73 -2.84
CA LEU A 175 20.46 -10.67 -2.06
C LEU A 175 19.16 -11.03 -2.78
N GLN A 176 18.52 -10.07 -3.46
CA GLN A 176 17.29 -10.30 -4.22
C GLN A 176 17.48 -11.22 -5.45
N GLN A 177 18.71 -11.40 -5.91
CA GLN A 177 19.02 -12.33 -7.01
C GLN A 177 19.15 -13.80 -6.54
N LEU A 178 19.13 -14.04 -5.23
CA LEU A 178 19.16 -15.40 -4.69
C LEU A 178 17.84 -16.10 -4.95
N THR A 179 17.89 -17.25 -5.58
CA THR A 179 16.73 -18.10 -5.80
C THR A 179 16.67 -19.16 -4.72
N LEU A 180 15.53 -19.27 -4.07
CA LEU A 180 15.24 -20.32 -3.08
C LEU A 180 14.12 -21.21 -3.60
N GLU A 181 14.30 -22.51 -3.45
CA GLU A 181 13.20 -23.47 -3.62
C GLU A 181 12.48 -23.60 -2.27
N PRO A 182 11.23 -23.09 -2.16
CA PRO A 182 10.46 -23.21 -0.94
C PRO A 182 10.15 -24.67 -0.64
N ASP A 183 10.06 -25.03 0.64
CA ASP A 183 9.69 -26.37 1.05
C ASP A 183 8.22 -26.67 0.67
N THR A 184 7.98 -27.87 0.19
CA THR A 184 6.61 -28.37 0.03
C THR A 184 6.05 -28.62 1.43
N LYS A 185 5.10 -27.77 1.87
CA LYS A 185 4.45 -27.90 3.18
C LYS A 185 3.91 -29.31 3.33
N ALA A 186 4.54 -30.12 4.20
CA ALA A 186 3.99 -31.38 4.61
C ALA A 186 2.67 -31.11 5.35
N ARG A 187 1.54 -31.46 4.73
CA ARG A 187 0.25 -31.49 5.41
C ARG A 187 0.27 -32.68 6.35
N VAL A 188 0.54 -32.43 7.62
CA VAL A 188 0.24 -33.41 8.68
C VAL A 188 -1.26 -33.40 8.85
N VAL A 189 -1.91 -34.51 8.49
CA VAL A 189 -3.34 -34.75 8.67
C VAL A 189 -3.54 -35.34 10.08
#